data_140d3326b29d7adb3c48873ad56b1349
#
_entry.id   140d3326b29d7adb3c48873ad56b1349
#
_cell.length_a   1.000
_cell.length_b   1.000
_cell.length_c   1.000
_cell.angle_alpha   90.00
_cell.angle_beta   90.00
_cell.angle_gamma   90.00
#
_symmetry.space_group_name_H-M   'P 1'
#
loop_
_entity.id
_entity.type
_entity.pdbx_description
1 polymer ?
#
loop_
_entity_poly.entity_id
_entity_poly.type
_entity_poly.pdbx_seq_one_letter_code
_entity_poly.pdbx_strand_id
1 'polypeptide(L)'
;MKTRIITAAVGLGVLAVVLAFFDTFLFDLVLSAVCLIAIHEVFSAMGFGKKQWYLYAAAVPLTLLVMLSTSQMVRGLLLPAAFLTVLFYNVCQIAHVKTLDFGKLTGFIYFSGVITFCFYSLIHLKRMLPFAEYRYDAIYFILLILCFAWAATPRPTCGPCVRQA
;
A
#
# COMPACT_ATOMS: atom_id res chain seq x y z
N MET A 1 16.50 -10.59 -17.99
CA MET A 1 15.12 -10.46 -18.53
C MET A 1 14.21 -11.61 -18.09
N LYS A 2 14.65 -12.85 -18.05
CA LYS A 2 13.82 -14.03 -17.70
C LYS A 2 13.16 -13.93 -16.31
N THR A 3 13.88 -13.50 -15.30
CA THR A 3 13.34 -13.33 -13.91
C THR A 3 12.16 -12.38 -13.84
N ARG A 4 12.20 -11.25 -14.54
CA ARG A 4 11.10 -10.27 -14.55
C ARG A 4 9.84 -10.81 -15.22
N ILE A 5 9.99 -11.61 -16.28
CA ILE A 5 8.86 -12.26 -16.97
C ILE A 5 8.20 -13.30 -16.07
N ILE A 6 9.02 -14.10 -15.37
CA ILE A 6 8.52 -15.10 -14.41
C ILE A 6 7.77 -14.43 -13.26
N THR A 7 8.33 -13.39 -12.68
CA THR A 7 7.68 -12.64 -11.58
C THR A 7 6.36 -12.01 -12.04
N ALA A 8 6.32 -11.44 -13.25
CA ALA A 8 5.10 -10.89 -13.83
C ALA A 8 4.04 -11.97 -14.08
N ALA A 9 4.43 -13.12 -14.64
CA ALA A 9 3.51 -14.23 -14.90
C ALA A 9 2.93 -14.81 -13.59
N VAL A 10 3.77 -14.98 -12.56
CA VAL A 10 3.32 -15.43 -11.24
C VAL A 10 2.39 -14.40 -10.61
N GLY A 11 2.72 -13.11 -10.68
CA GLY A 11 1.88 -12.02 -10.17
C GLY A 11 0.51 -11.97 -10.86
N LEU A 12 0.48 -12.19 -12.18
CA LEU A 12 -0.77 -12.24 -12.96
C LEU A 12 -1.62 -13.48 -12.59
N GLY A 13 -0.98 -14.63 -12.36
CA GLY A 13 -1.66 -15.83 -11.88
C GLY A 13 -2.29 -15.65 -10.49
N VAL A 14 -1.54 -15.08 -9.56
CA VAL A 14 -2.05 -14.75 -8.21
C VAL A 14 -3.20 -13.75 -8.30
N LEU A 15 -3.09 -12.72 -9.13
CA LEU A 15 -4.15 -11.74 -9.34
C LEU A 15 -5.43 -12.40 -9.90
N ALA A 16 -5.31 -13.30 -10.88
CA ALA A 16 -6.46 -14.00 -11.43
C ALA A 16 -7.18 -14.85 -10.38
N VAL A 17 -6.43 -15.56 -9.52
CA VAL A 17 -6.99 -16.34 -8.41
C VAL A 17 -7.69 -15.42 -7.40
N VAL A 18 -7.08 -14.30 -7.05
CA VAL A 18 -7.65 -13.33 -6.10
C VAL A 18 -8.93 -12.70 -6.65
N LEU A 19 -8.99 -12.41 -7.96
CA LEU A 19 -10.19 -11.91 -8.62
C LEU A 19 -11.30 -12.98 -8.74
N ALA A 20 -10.95 -14.27 -8.84
CA ALA A 20 -11.95 -15.34 -8.81
C ALA A 20 -12.67 -15.42 -7.45
N PHE A 21 -11.99 -15.05 -6.36
CA PHE A 21 -12.53 -14.97 -5.00
C PHE A 21 -12.90 -13.54 -4.57
N PHE A 22 -13.24 -12.69 -5.53
CA PHE A 22 -13.50 -11.26 -5.32
C PHE A 22 -14.54 -10.95 -4.24
N ASP A 23 -15.59 -11.76 -4.15
CA ASP A 23 -16.70 -11.55 -3.22
C ASP A 23 -16.38 -11.98 -1.77
N THR A 24 -15.25 -12.62 -1.57
CA THR A 24 -14.85 -13.19 -0.28
C THR A 24 -14.01 -12.17 0.51
N PHE A 25 -14.03 -12.30 1.84
CA PHE A 25 -13.10 -11.60 2.75
C PHE A 25 -11.62 -11.85 2.40
N LEU A 26 -11.33 -12.92 1.70
CA LEU A 26 -10.00 -13.28 1.23
C LEU A 26 -9.39 -12.20 0.32
N PHE A 27 -10.19 -11.58 -0.53
CA PHE A 27 -9.76 -10.45 -1.36
C PHE A 27 -9.26 -9.27 -0.50
N ASP A 28 -10.03 -8.88 0.53
CA ASP A 28 -9.68 -7.78 1.42
C ASP A 28 -8.39 -8.09 2.20
N LEU A 29 -8.19 -9.35 2.60
CA LEU A 29 -7.01 -9.81 3.31
C LEU A 29 -5.76 -9.80 2.41
N VAL A 30 -5.87 -10.31 1.19
CA VAL A 30 -4.75 -10.30 0.22
C VAL A 30 -4.36 -8.87 -0.14
N LEU A 31 -5.34 -7.99 -0.36
CA LEU A 31 -5.09 -6.59 -0.66
C LEU A 31 -4.39 -5.88 0.50
N SER A 32 -4.80 -6.20 1.74
CA SER A 32 -4.13 -5.71 2.96
C SER A 32 -2.68 -6.19 3.05
N ALA A 33 -2.42 -7.45 2.74
CA ALA A 33 -1.07 -8.00 2.73
C ALA A 33 -0.18 -7.31 1.69
N VAL A 34 -0.69 -7.10 0.48
CA VAL A 34 0.04 -6.38 -0.59
C VAL A 34 0.32 -4.94 -0.17
N CYS A 35 -0.64 -4.26 0.46
CA CYS A 35 -0.45 -2.92 0.99
C CYS A 35 0.67 -2.87 2.04
N LEU A 36 0.72 -3.82 2.97
CA LEU A 36 1.78 -3.90 3.97
C LEU A 36 3.15 -4.15 3.35
N ILE A 37 3.23 -4.99 2.32
CA ILE A 37 4.48 -5.22 1.57
C ILE A 37 4.94 -3.92 0.91
N ALA A 38 4.02 -3.18 0.26
CA ALA A 38 4.34 -1.90 -0.36
C ALA A 38 4.84 -0.86 0.66
N ILE A 39 4.23 -0.77 1.84
CA ILE A 39 4.69 0.11 2.92
C ILE A 39 6.09 -0.32 3.42
N HIS A 40 6.35 -1.63 3.52
CA HIS A 40 7.68 -2.14 3.86
C HIS A 40 8.74 -1.77 2.82
N GLU A 41 8.40 -1.81 1.54
CA GLU A 41 9.30 -1.38 0.47
C GLU A 41 9.62 0.12 0.57
N VAL A 42 8.62 0.95 0.85
CA VAL A 42 8.85 2.39 1.10
C VAL A 42 9.75 2.60 2.31
N PHE A 43 9.52 1.86 3.40
CA PHE A 43 10.38 1.90 4.58
C PHE A 43 11.83 1.59 4.24
N SER A 44 12.07 0.55 3.45
CA SER A 44 13.40 0.16 2.97
C SER A 44 14.00 1.20 2.03
N ALA A 45 13.21 1.77 1.11
CA ALA A 45 13.65 2.78 0.16
C ALA A 45 14.06 4.10 0.83
N MET A 46 13.43 4.47 1.94
CA MET A 46 13.80 5.64 2.74
C MET A 46 15.12 5.46 3.50
N GLY A 47 15.70 4.25 3.47
CA GLY A 47 16.98 3.96 4.10
C GLY A 47 16.93 3.91 5.62
N PHE A 48 15.79 3.52 6.20
CA PHE A 48 15.68 3.27 7.63
C PHE A 48 16.48 2.02 8.02
N GLY A 49 17.24 2.13 9.10
CA GLY A 49 18.02 1.00 9.63
C GLY A 49 17.14 -0.02 10.36
N LYS A 50 17.70 -1.23 10.53
CA LYS A 50 17.03 -2.32 11.29
C LYS A 50 16.62 -1.91 12.71
N LYS A 51 17.29 -0.94 13.32
CA LYS A 51 16.93 -0.42 14.65
C LYS A 51 15.64 0.40 14.66
N GLN A 52 15.18 0.89 13.50
CA GLN A 52 14.02 1.76 13.36
C GLN A 52 12.76 1.01 12.90
N TRP A 53 12.78 -0.32 12.93
CA TRP A 53 11.67 -1.18 12.53
C TRP A 53 10.36 -0.88 13.29
N TYR A 54 10.45 -0.29 14.48
CA TYR A 54 9.30 0.12 15.28
C TYR A 54 8.42 1.15 14.57
N LEU A 55 8.99 1.96 13.67
CA LEU A 55 8.22 2.91 12.86
C LEU A 55 7.30 2.17 11.90
N TYR A 56 7.83 1.14 11.23
CA TYR A 56 7.00 0.27 10.39
C TYR A 56 5.96 -0.49 11.21
N ALA A 57 6.35 -1.04 12.36
CA ALA A 57 5.45 -1.75 13.26
C ALA A 57 4.28 -0.89 13.75
N ALA A 58 4.47 0.42 13.89
CA ALA A 58 3.40 1.36 14.24
C ALA A 58 2.45 1.64 13.05
N ALA A 59 2.92 1.58 11.82
CA ALA A 59 2.08 1.75 10.63
C ALA A 59 1.16 0.53 10.39
N VAL A 60 1.61 -0.67 10.72
CA VAL A 60 0.89 -1.93 10.47
C VAL A 60 -0.53 -1.93 11.07
N PRO A 61 -0.73 -1.68 12.38
CA PRO A 61 -2.06 -1.75 12.97
C PRO A 61 -3.01 -0.68 12.40
N LEU A 62 -2.51 0.52 12.11
CA LEU A 62 -3.32 1.56 11.48
C LEU A 62 -3.77 1.14 10.07
N THR A 63 -2.85 0.62 9.26
CA THR A 63 -3.16 0.15 7.90
C THR A 63 -4.20 -0.99 7.94
N LEU A 64 -4.02 -1.98 8.81
CA LEU A 64 -4.98 -3.07 8.97
C LEU A 64 -6.35 -2.57 9.44
N LEU A 65 -6.37 -1.65 10.37
CA LEU A 65 -7.61 -1.07 10.89
C LEU A 65 -8.36 -0.30 9.79
N VAL A 66 -7.66 0.43 8.92
CA VAL A 66 -8.23 1.11 7.75
C VAL A 66 -8.80 0.08 6.76
N MET A 67 -8.01 -0.92 6.39
CA MET A 67 -8.40 -1.93 5.39
C MET A 67 -9.58 -2.79 5.84
N LEU A 68 -9.59 -3.19 7.12
CA LEU A 68 -10.63 -4.04 7.70
C LEU A 68 -11.81 -3.25 8.27
N SER A 69 -11.88 -1.94 8.07
CA SER A 69 -12.94 -1.09 8.62
C SER A 69 -14.29 -1.32 7.94
N THR A 70 -14.89 -2.46 8.24
CA THR A 70 -16.20 -2.85 7.70
C THR A 70 -17.35 -2.34 8.56
N SER A 71 -17.17 -2.31 9.89
CA SER A 71 -18.22 -1.92 10.83
C SER A 71 -18.17 -0.43 11.18
N GLN A 72 -19.32 0.13 11.55
CA GLN A 72 -19.43 1.52 12.02
C GLN A 72 -18.56 1.77 13.27
N MET A 73 -18.45 0.77 14.14
CA MET A 73 -17.65 0.83 15.35
C MET A 73 -16.18 0.99 15.04
N VAL A 74 -15.66 0.23 14.07
CA VAL A 74 -14.26 0.31 13.62
C VAL A 74 -13.98 1.65 12.92
N ARG A 75 -14.95 2.17 12.16
CA ARG A 75 -14.80 3.51 11.53
C ARG A 75 -14.66 4.63 12.57
N GLY A 76 -15.39 4.55 13.69
CA GLY A 76 -15.23 5.50 14.79
C GLY A 76 -13.86 5.46 15.46
N LEU A 77 -13.19 4.30 15.40
CA LEU A 77 -11.86 4.10 15.96
C LEU A 77 -10.73 4.60 15.05
N LEU A 78 -10.99 4.84 13.76
CA LEU A 78 -9.97 5.28 12.78
C LEU A 78 -9.34 6.62 13.16
N LEU A 79 -10.16 7.62 13.50
CA LEU A 79 -9.69 8.95 13.87
C LEU A 79 -8.76 8.94 15.10
N PRO A 80 -9.18 8.36 16.25
CA PRO A 80 -8.29 8.29 17.40
C PRO A 80 -7.05 7.42 17.15
N ALA A 81 -7.15 6.33 16.39
CA ALA A 81 -6.00 5.51 16.03
C ALA A 81 -5.00 6.25 15.14
N ALA A 82 -5.47 6.99 14.14
CA ALA A 82 -4.63 7.83 13.30
C ALA A 82 -3.92 8.91 14.12
N PHE A 83 -4.66 9.58 15.03
CA PHE A 83 -4.10 10.59 15.91
C PHE A 83 -3.03 10.03 16.84
N LEU A 84 -3.27 8.87 17.46
CA LEU A 84 -2.30 8.19 18.30
C LEU A 84 -1.04 7.79 17.53
N THR A 85 -1.19 7.32 16.29
CA THR A 85 -0.05 6.94 15.43
C THR A 85 0.79 8.19 15.08
N VAL A 86 0.15 9.30 14.75
CA VAL A 86 0.85 10.57 14.47
C VAL A 86 1.55 11.08 15.72
N LEU A 87 0.91 11.04 16.88
CA LEU A 87 1.53 11.39 18.16
C LEU A 87 2.74 10.51 18.45
N PHE A 88 2.62 9.21 18.25
CA PHE A 88 3.72 8.28 18.42
C PHE A 88 4.92 8.64 17.54
N TYR A 89 4.71 8.96 16.27
CA TYR A 89 5.79 9.39 15.37
C TYR A 89 6.44 10.70 15.83
N ASN A 90 5.65 11.67 16.31
CA ASN A 90 6.20 12.92 16.84
C ASN A 90 7.04 12.69 18.10
N VAL A 91 6.58 11.85 19.03
CA VAL A 91 7.35 11.48 20.22
C VAL A 91 8.64 10.77 19.84
N CYS A 92 8.60 9.83 18.90
CA CYS A 92 9.79 9.14 18.38
C CYS A 92 10.78 10.13 17.74
N GLN A 93 10.28 11.13 17.02
CA GLN A 93 11.11 12.17 16.42
C GLN A 93 11.83 13.01 17.47
N ILE A 94 11.13 13.41 18.52
CA ILE A 94 11.71 14.20 19.62
C ILE A 94 12.74 13.36 20.39
N ALA A 95 12.43 12.10 20.69
CA ALA A 95 13.31 11.21 21.42
C ALA A 95 14.59 10.84 20.65
N HIS A 96 14.53 10.80 19.31
CA HIS A 96 15.61 10.33 18.45
C HIS A 96 16.08 11.40 17.45
N VAL A 97 16.00 12.68 17.79
CA VAL A 97 16.37 13.84 16.93
C VAL A 97 17.76 13.68 16.27
N LYS A 98 18.71 13.05 16.95
CA LYS A 98 20.08 12.88 16.43
C LYS A 98 20.21 11.76 15.39
N THR A 99 19.26 10.81 15.36
CA THR A 99 19.34 9.58 14.53
C THR A 99 18.23 9.46 13.51
N LEU A 100 17.16 10.22 13.68
CA LEU A 100 16.00 10.21 12.82
C LEU A 100 15.93 11.53 12.04
N ASP A 101 16.06 11.44 10.72
CA ASP A 101 15.90 12.58 9.83
C ASP A 101 14.41 12.91 9.68
N PHE A 102 14.04 14.14 9.99
CA PHE A 102 12.65 14.62 9.87
C PHE A 102 12.09 14.46 8.46
N GLY A 103 12.90 14.75 7.43
CA GLY A 103 12.48 14.61 6.04
C GLY A 103 12.13 13.17 5.67
N LYS A 104 12.93 12.20 6.13
CA LYS A 104 12.67 10.78 5.91
C LYS A 104 11.41 10.30 6.62
N LEU A 105 11.21 10.71 7.87
CA LEU A 105 10.04 10.33 8.63
C LEU A 105 8.76 10.89 8.02
N THR A 106 8.75 12.18 7.67
CA THR A 106 7.61 12.83 7.01
C THR A 106 7.31 12.19 5.67
N GLY A 107 8.35 11.90 4.88
CA GLY A 107 8.22 11.16 3.61
C GLY A 107 7.60 9.79 3.81
N PHE A 108 8.03 9.03 4.81
CA PHE A 108 7.46 7.72 5.13
C PHE A 108 5.98 7.82 5.52
N ILE A 109 5.60 8.75 6.38
CA ILE A 109 4.20 8.98 6.79
C ILE A 109 3.35 9.34 5.57
N TYR A 110 3.82 10.26 4.73
CA TYR A 110 3.12 10.68 3.52
C TYR A 110 2.90 9.52 2.55
N PHE A 111 3.96 8.82 2.16
CA PHE A 111 3.84 7.73 1.19
C PHE A 111 3.05 6.54 1.72
N SER A 112 3.22 6.17 3.00
CA SER A 112 2.42 5.10 3.61
C SER A 112 0.93 5.48 3.66
N GLY A 113 0.62 6.74 3.94
CA GLY A 113 -0.75 7.26 3.91
C GLY A 113 -1.37 7.20 2.51
N VAL A 114 -0.64 7.67 1.49
CA VAL A 114 -1.10 7.63 0.09
C VAL A 114 -1.33 6.19 -0.38
N ILE A 115 -0.40 5.28 -0.10
CA ILE A 115 -0.53 3.86 -0.46
C ILE A 115 -1.76 3.25 0.22
N THR A 116 -1.90 3.45 1.53
CA THR A 116 -3.06 2.96 2.28
C THR A 116 -4.37 3.49 1.72
N PHE A 117 -4.43 4.78 1.38
CA PHE A 117 -5.61 5.40 0.79
C PHE A 117 -5.94 4.80 -0.59
N CYS A 118 -4.94 4.59 -1.46
CA CYS A 118 -5.13 3.98 -2.77
C CYS A 118 -5.68 2.55 -2.66
N PHE A 119 -5.12 1.73 -1.78
CA PHE A 119 -5.60 0.36 -1.58
C PHE A 119 -6.98 0.32 -0.91
N TYR A 120 -7.23 1.21 0.04
CA TYR A 120 -8.54 1.34 0.67
C TYR A 120 -9.63 1.73 -0.35
N SER A 121 -9.33 2.60 -1.31
CA SER A 121 -10.29 2.99 -2.33
C SER A 121 -10.72 1.80 -3.20
N LEU A 122 -9.85 0.82 -3.45
CA LEU A 122 -10.20 -0.41 -4.14
C LEU A 122 -11.19 -1.28 -3.33
N ILE A 123 -10.94 -1.42 -2.02
CA ILE A 123 -11.86 -2.14 -1.12
C ILE A 123 -13.20 -1.39 -1.03
N HIS A 124 -13.15 -0.07 -0.98
CA HIS A 124 -14.37 0.75 -0.91
C HIS A 124 -15.19 0.64 -2.19
N LEU A 125 -14.55 0.62 -3.34
CA LEU A 125 -15.18 0.41 -4.64
C LEU A 125 -15.92 -0.93 -4.70
N LYS A 126 -15.27 -2.02 -4.22
CA LYS A 126 -15.89 -3.34 -4.08
C LYS A 126 -17.18 -3.30 -3.25
N ARG A 127 -17.19 -2.51 -2.17
CA ARG A 127 -18.34 -2.42 -1.25
C ARG A 127 -19.47 -1.52 -1.79
N MET A 128 -19.14 -0.54 -2.62
CA MET A 128 -20.13 0.34 -3.25
C MET A 128 -20.90 -0.33 -4.38
N LEU A 129 -20.27 -1.28 -5.08
CA LEU A 129 -20.87 -2.01 -6.17
C LEU A 129 -21.36 -3.37 -5.64
N PRO A 130 -22.64 -3.54 -5.31
CA PRO A 130 -23.17 -4.81 -4.82
C PRO A 130 -23.01 -5.88 -5.89
N PHE A 131 -22.35 -6.98 -5.51
CA PHE A 131 -21.96 -8.06 -6.41
C PHE A 131 -23.17 -8.70 -7.15
N ALA A 132 -24.34 -8.66 -6.56
CA ALA A 132 -25.56 -9.20 -7.16
C ALA A 132 -25.99 -8.47 -8.43
N GLU A 133 -25.69 -7.16 -8.54
CA GLU A 133 -26.16 -6.28 -9.61
C GLU A 133 -25.04 -5.91 -10.60
N TYR A 134 -23.79 -5.77 -10.09
CA TYR A 134 -22.63 -5.25 -10.85
C TYR A 134 -21.43 -6.18 -10.83
N ARG A 135 -21.64 -7.49 -10.86
CA ARG A 135 -20.63 -8.54 -10.69
C ARG A 135 -19.38 -8.34 -11.55
N TYR A 136 -19.57 -8.03 -12.82
CA TYR A 136 -18.45 -7.88 -13.77
C TYR A 136 -17.91 -6.45 -13.81
N ASP A 137 -18.71 -5.47 -13.49
CA ASP A 137 -18.31 -4.05 -13.59
C ASP A 137 -17.28 -3.70 -12.52
N ALA A 138 -17.43 -4.19 -11.30
CA ALA A 138 -16.45 -3.98 -10.23
C ALA A 138 -15.08 -4.58 -10.58
N ILE A 139 -15.05 -5.79 -11.13
CA ILE A 139 -13.83 -6.45 -11.59
C ILE A 139 -13.21 -5.67 -12.75
N TYR A 140 -14.04 -5.20 -13.69
CA TYR A 140 -13.59 -4.40 -14.82
C TYR A 140 -12.91 -3.10 -14.37
N PHE A 141 -13.49 -2.36 -13.43
CA PHE A 141 -12.90 -1.12 -12.90
C PHE A 141 -11.56 -1.38 -12.20
N ILE A 142 -11.44 -2.45 -11.42
CA ILE A 142 -10.17 -2.80 -10.76
C ILE A 142 -9.11 -3.17 -11.78
N LEU A 143 -9.45 -3.96 -12.80
CA LEU A 143 -8.53 -4.32 -13.88
C LEU A 143 -8.10 -3.07 -14.67
N LEU A 144 -9.01 -2.15 -14.92
CA LEU A 144 -8.73 -0.90 -15.62
C LEU A 144 -7.72 -0.04 -14.84
N ILE A 145 -7.91 0.12 -13.52
CA ILE A 145 -6.96 0.83 -12.65
C ILE A 145 -5.58 0.17 -12.67
N LEU A 146 -5.53 -1.17 -12.58
CA LEU A 146 -4.28 -1.92 -12.65
C LEU A 146 -3.58 -1.79 -14.00
N CYS A 147 -4.32 -1.82 -15.10
CA CYS A 147 -3.78 -1.60 -16.44
C CYS A 147 -3.19 -0.20 -16.58
N PHE A 148 -3.86 0.84 -16.08
CA PHE A 148 -3.33 2.20 -16.08
C PHE A 148 -2.08 2.33 -15.22
N ALA A 149 -2.05 1.73 -14.03
CA ALA A 149 -0.88 1.72 -13.17
C ALA A 149 0.32 1.04 -13.86
N TRP A 150 0.08 -0.05 -14.57
CA TRP A 150 1.11 -0.76 -15.35
C TRP A 150 1.59 0.04 -16.56
N ALA A 151 0.69 0.68 -17.28
CA ALA A 151 1.04 1.53 -18.43
C ALA A 151 1.82 2.78 -18.03
N ALA A 152 1.54 3.31 -16.82
CA ALA A 152 2.21 4.50 -16.28
C ALA A 152 3.61 4.21 -15.71
N THR A 153 4.00 2.92 -15.53
CA THR A 153 5.37 2.61 -15.09
C THR A 153 6.38 3.06 -16.16
N PRO A 154 7.28 4.00 -15.84
CA PRO A 154 8.25 4.48 -16.81
C PRO A 154 9.13 3.32 -17.25
N ARG A 155 9.11 3.03 -18.55
CA ARG A 155 10.08 2.10 -19.13
C ARG A 155 11.47 2.72 -18.87
N PRO A 156 12.47 1.95 -18.42
CA PRO A 156 13.83 2.47 -18.37
C PRO A 156 14.20 2.84 -19.81
N THR A 157 14.02 4.10 -20.14
CA THR A 157 14.63 4.66 -21.33
C THR A 157 16.13 4.50 -21.10
N CYS A 158 16.78 3.69 -21.93
CA CYS A 158 18.22 3.69 -22.07
C CYS A 158 18.59 5.12 -22.47
N GLY A 159 18.80 5.98 -21.47
CA GLY A 159 19.35 7.31 -21.70
C GLY A 159 20.70 7.12 -22.37
N PRO A 160 21.04 7.93 -23.39
CA PRO A 160 22.37 7.90 -23.97
C PRO A 160 23.37 8.11 -22.82
N CYS A 161 24.35 7.22 -22.71
CA CYS A 161 25.52 7.40 -21.87
C CYS A 161 26.13 8.78 -22.23
N VAL A 162 25.85 9.80 -21.44
CA VAL A 162 26.62 11.03 -21.47
C VAL A 162 27.97 10.65 -20.90
N ARG A 163 28.86 10.31 -21.81
CA ARG A 163 30.30 10.15 -21.58
C ARG A 163 30.79 11.50 -21.05
N GLN A 164 30.94 11.60 -19.74
CA GLN A 164 31.70 12.71 -19.17
C GLN A 164 33.15 12.51 -19.59
N ALA A 165 33.60 13.38 -20.48
CA ALA A 165 35.00 13.61 -20.80
C ALA A 165 35.61 14.59 -19.78
#